data_6bf2f52380ed63c26e6429a1d2c27874
#
_entry.id   6bf2f52380ed63c26e6429a1d2c27874
#
_cell.length_a   1.000
_cell.length_b   1.000
_cell.length_c   1.000
_cell.angle_alpha   90.00
_cell.angle_beta   90.00
_cell.angle_gamma   90.00
#
_symmetry.space_group_name_H-M   'P 1'
#
loop_
_entity.id
_entity.type
_entity.pdbx_description
1 polymer ?
#
loop_
_entity_poly.entity_id
_entity_poly.type
_entity_poly.pdbx_seq_one_letter_code
_entity_poly.pdbx_strand_id
1 'polypeptide(L)'
;MTAHAAAVASKQFREKAQPLALAPIDDRTSIATSVAAGPLAPGAVIAATHVDVAPPNRDKTVVLLKAFSDTVRKSAGNVRYDVLQQTARTNHFTVVEVWKDQAAADAHELAPHTKDYRAQVGVMLGALYDQRWYKAL
;
A
#
# COMPACT_ATOMS: atom_id res chain seq x y z
N MET A 1 -14.15 12.31 -4.76
CA MET A 1 -12.74 12.70 -4.97
C MET A 1 -12.56 14.11 -5.51
N THR A 2 -13.45 14.60 -6.34
CA THR A 2 -13.44 15.99 -6.86
C THR A 2 -13.49 17.06 -5.76
N ALA A 3 -14.25 16.83 -4.68
CA ALA A 3 -14.38 17.80 -3.58
C ALA A 3 -13.05 18.03 -2.81
N HIS A 4 -12.28 16.96 -2.55
CA HIS A 4 -10.97 17.09 -1.89
C HIS A 4 -9.95 17.83 -2.77
N ALA A 5 -9.88 17.49 -4.05
CA ALA A 5 -8.96 18.16 -4.97
C ALA A 5 -9.31 19.63 -5.21
N ALA A 6 -10.59 20.00 -5.08
CA ALA A 6 -11.09 21.36 -5.21
C ALA A 6 -11.01 22.18 -3.91
N ALA A 7 -10.77 21.54 -2.76
CA ALA A 7 -10.69 22.24 -1.47
C ALA A 7 -9.55 23.26 -1.47
N VAL A 8 -9.79 24.42 -0.84
CA VAL A 8 -8.84 25.52 -0.76
C VAL A 8 -7.50 25.06 -0.17
N ALA A 9 -7.52 24.26 0.90
CA ALA A 9 -6.33 23.72 1.52
C ALA A 9 -5.49 22.84 0.57
N SER A 10 -6.15 22.03 -0.26
CA SER A 10 -5.45 21.16 -1.25
C SER A 10 -4.80 21.98 -2.35
N LYS A 11 -5.45 23.05 -2.81
CA LYS A 11 -4.88 23.99 -3.78
C LYS A 11 -3.67 24.72 -3.21
N GLN A 12 -3.80 25.29 -2.02
CA GLN A 12 -2.72 26.01 -1.34
C GLN A 12 -1.52 25.08 -1.06
N PHE A 13 -1.78 23.82 -0.67
CA PHE A 13 -0.73 22.84 -0.51
C PHE A 13 0.05 22.61 -1.82
N ARG A 14 -0.66 22.36 -2.92
CA ARG A 14 -0.04 22.13 -4.24
C ARG A 14 0.76 23.35 -4.71
N GLU A 15 0.21 24.54 -4.57
CA GLU A 15 0.90 25.80 -4.92
C GLU A 15 2.24 25.97 -4.15
N LYS A 16 2.26 25.60 -2.87
CA LYS A 16 3.46 25.71 -2.03
C LYS A 16 4.43 24.52 -2.24
N ALA A 17 3.92 23.33 -2.47
CA ALA A 17 4.74 22.12 -2.55
C ALA A 17 5.35 21.92 -3.95
N GLN A 18 4.65 22.29 -5.03
CA GLN A 18 5.12 22.07 -6.39
C GLN A 18 6.48 22.74 -6.69
N PRO A 19 6.77 23.97 -6.26
CA PRO A 19 8.09 24.59 -6.46
C PRO A 19 9.24 23.91 -5.71
N LEU A 20 8.92 23.13 -4.68
CA LEU A 20 9.89 22.39 -3.87
C LEU A 20 10.11 20.95 -4.37
N ALA A 21 9.27 20.49 -5.29
CA ALA A 21 9.33 19.13 -5.82
C ALA A 21 10.31 19.05 -7.00
N LEU A 22 11.13 17.99 -7.03
CA LEU A 22 12.04 17.70 -8.14
C LEU A 22 11.33 17.23 -9.42
N ALA A 23 10.07 16.83 -9.28
CA ALA A 23 9.19 16.36 -10.36
C ALA A 23 7.75 16.78 -10.07
N PRO A 24 6.83 16.75 -11.06
CA PRO A 24 5.41 16.97 -10.81
C PRO A 24 4.87 16.06 -9.71
N ILE A 25 3.98 16.61 -8.86
CA ILE A 25 3.31 15.81 -7.83
C ILE A 25 2.47 14.73 -8.51
N ASP A 26 2.79 13.46 -8.23
CA ASP A 26 2.06 12.30 -8.74
C ASP A 26 0.90 11.96 -7.79
N ASP A 27 -0.32 12.30 -8.22
CA ASP A 27 -1.55 12.11 -7.44
C ASP A 27 -2.33 10.92 -8.00
N ARG A 28 -2.22 9.76 -7.32
CA ARG A 28 -2.84 8.52 -7.74
C ARG A 28 -4.08 8.22 -6.91
N THR A 29 -5.23 8.27 -7.56
CA THR A 29 -6.50 7.90 -6.90
C THR A 29 -6.70 6.39 -6.94
N SER A 30 -7.17 5.83 -5.80
CA SER A 30 -7.41 4.41 -5.65
C SER A 30 -8.76 4.14 -5.01
N ILE A 31 -9.32 2.96 -5.27
CA ILE A 31 -10.46 2.41 -4.54
C ILE A 31 -9.98 1.43 -3.49
N ALA A 32 -10.67 1.37 -2.38
CA ALA A 32 -10.41 0.39 -1.34
C ALA A 32 -10.86 -0.99 -1.82
N THR A 33 -9.93 -1.93 -1.88
CA THR A 33 -10.20 -3.34 -2.23
C THR A 33 -10.35 -4.18 -0.98
N SER A 34 -9.51 -3.93 0.02
CA SER A 34 -9.57 -4.52 1.35
C SER A 34 -8.90 -3.56 2.32
N VAL A 35 -9.63 -2.98 3.27
CA VAL A 35 -9.10 -2.02 4.24
C VAL A 35 -9.52 -2.40 5.66
N ALA A 36 -8.67 -2.07 6.62
CA ALA A 36 -8.94 -2.21 8.04
C ALA A 36 -8.71 -0.88 8.75
N ALA A 37 -9.55 -0.54 9.71
CA ALA A 37 -9.34 0.60 10.58
C ALA A 37 -8.39 0.23 11.72
N GLY A 38 -7.48 1.14 12.04
CA GLY A 38 -6.58 1.01 13.19
C GLY A 38 -5.88 2.34 13.46
N PRO A 39 -5.69 2.71 14.73
CA PRO A 39 -4.98 3.93 15.07
C PRO A 39 -3.50 3.82 14.72
N LEU A 40 -2.90 4.93 14.34
CA LEU A 40 -1.46 5.05 14.16
C LEU A 40 -0.85 5.50 15.48
N ALA A 41 -0.09 4.63 16.14
CA ALA A 41 0.62 4.97 17.36
C ALA A 41 2.02 5.56 17.05
N PRO A 42 2.57 6.45 17.88
CA PRO A 42 3.95 6.88 17.76
C PRO A 42 4.92 5.69 17.74
N GLY A 43 5.88 5.72 16.83
CA GLY A 43 6.85 4.64 16.67
C GLY A 43 6.35 3.43 15.84
N ALA A 44 5.10 3.43 15.40
CA ALA A 44 4.61 2.43 14.45
C ALA A 44 5.43 2.44 13.16
N VAL A 45 5.63 1.26 12.59
CA VAL A 45 6.34 1.08 11.33
C VAL A 45 5.32 0.90 10.21
N ILE A 46 5.53 1.61 9.11
CA ILE A 46 4.62 1.62 7.97
C ILE A 46 5.38 1.14 6.73
N ALA A 47 4.79 0.22 5.99
CA ALA A 47 5.25 -0.09 4.64
C ALA A 47 4.21 0.36 3.60
N ALA A 48 4.69 1.00 2.54
CA ALA A 48 3.90 1.26 1.34
C ALA A 48 4.52 0.47 0.19
N THR A 49 3.75 -0.46 -0.38
CA THR A 49 4.22 -1.37 -1.42
C THR A 49 3.40 -1.18 -2.69
N HIS A 50 4.07 -0.94 -3.80
CA HIS A 50 3.42 -0.97 -5.12
C HIS A 50 3.53 -2.37 -5.74
N VAL A 51 2.38 -2.92 -6.13
CA VAL A 51 2.25 -4.24 -6.75
C VAL A 51 1.60 -4.04 -8.11
N ASP A 52 2.46 -3.86 -9.12
CA ASP A 52 2.03 -3.61 -10.49
C ASP A 52 2.16 -4.93 -11.28
N VAL A 53 1.02 -5.50 -11.66
CA VAL A 53 0.99 -6.79 -12.36
C VAL A 53 0.68 -6.62 -13.84
N ALA A 54 1.05 -7.61 -14.64
CA ALA A 54 0.63 -7.63 -16.03
C ALA A 54 -0.92 -7.63 -16.13
N PRO A 55 -1.53 -6.89 -17.07
CA PRO A 55 -2.99 -6.71 -17.13
C PRO A 55 -3.82 -7.99 -17.06
N PRO A 56 -3.42 -9.13 -17.69
CA PRO A 56 -4.18 -10.38 -17.61
C PRO A 56 -4.22 -10.99 -16.21
N ASN A 57 -3.30 -10.59 -15.32
CA ASN A 57 -3.18 -11.12 -13.97
C ASN A 57 -4.00 -10.33 -12.94
N ARG A 58 -4.64 -9.23 -13.32
CA ARG A 58 -5.39 -8.33 -12.43
C ARG A 58 -6.33 -9.08 -11.49
N ASP A 59 -7.23 -9.90 -12.02
CA ASP A 59 -8.27 -10.55 -11.22
C ASP A 59 -7.70 -11.60 -10.26
N LYS A 60 -6.70 -12.37 -10.71
CA LYS A 60 -5.97 -13.31 -9.86
C LYS A 60 -5.27 -12.57 -8.71
N THR A 61 -4.67 -11.41 -8.99
CA THR A 61 -4.00 -10.59 -7.99
C THR A 61 -4.98 -10.04 -6.96
N VAL A 62 -6.18 -9.61 -7.37
CA VAL A 62 -7.23 -9.17 -6.42
C VAL A 62 -7.58 -10.29 -5.44
N VAL A 63 -7.78 -11.52 -5.93
CA VAL A 63 -8.08 -12.68 -5.08
C VAL A 63 -6.91 -12.98 -4.13
N LEU A 64 -5.69 -13.02 -4.66
CA LEU A 64 -4.48 -13.28 -3.88
C LEU A 64 -4.28 -12.23 -2.78
N LEU A 65 -4.38 -10.93 -3.11
CA LEU A 65 -4.20 -9.84 -2.16
C LEU A 65 -5.27 -9.85 -1.06
N LYS A 66 -6.52 -10.17 -1.38
CA LYS A 66 -7.59 -10.32 -0.37
C LYS A 66 -7.29 -11.46 0.61
N ALA A 67 -6.98 -12.64 0.10
CA ALA A 67 -6.65 -13.81 0.93
C ALA A 67 -5.41 -13.55 1.80
N PHE A 68 -4.39 -12.90 1.23
CA PHE A 68 -3.18 -12.54 1.95
C PHE A 68 -3.47 -11.49 3.03
N SER A 69 -4.28 -10.47 2.75
CA SER A 69 -4.67 -9.46 3.74
C SER A 69 -5.38 -10.05 4.95
N ASP A 70 -6.27 -11.04 4.74
CA ASP A 70 -6.97 -11.74 5.81
C ASP A 70 -6.02 -12.56 6.69
N THR A 71 -4.96 -13.08 6.11
CA THR A 71 -3.89 -13.78 6.83
C THR A 71 -3.02 -12.83 7.63
N VAL A 72 -2.55 -11.75 7.00
CA VAL A 72 -1.65 -10.77 7.63
C VAL A 72 -2.32 -10.05 8.80
N ARG A 73 -3.60 -9.74 8.70
CA ARG A 73 -4.36 -9.10 9.79
C ARG A 73 -4.43 -9.93 11.08
N LYS A 74 -4.18 -11.23 10.99
CA LYS A 74 -4.11 -12.13 12.17
C LYS A 74 -2.70 -12.22 12.74
N SER A 75 -1.71 -11.63 12.09
CA SER A 75 -0.32 -11.68 12.55
C SER A 75 -0.11 -10.79 13.77
N ALA A 76 0.69 -11.27 14.70
CA ALA A 76 1.01 -10.53 15.93
C ALA A 76 1.67 -9.19 15.60
N GLY A 77 1.11 -8.10 16.14
CA GLY A 77 1.62 -6.75 15.94
C GLY A 77 1.19 -6.09 14.62
N ASN A 78 0.37 -6.76 13.79
CA ASN A 78 -0.28 -6.07 12.68
C ASN A 78 -1.34 -5.11 13.24
N VAL A 79 -1.27 -3.84 12.87
CA VAL A 79 -2.24 -2.81 13.24
C VAL A 79 -3.20 -2.58 12.07
N ARG A 80 -2.68 -2.64 10.83
CA ARG A 80 -3.44 -2.35 9.64
C ARG A 80 -2.80 -2.98 8.41
N TYR A 81 -3.62 -3.50 7.53
CA TYR A 81 -3.21 -3.99 6.22
C TYR A 81 -4.27 -3.62 5.19
N ASP A 82 -3.97 -2.64 4.36
CA ASP A 82 -4.89 -2.11 3.36
C ASP A 82 -4.43 -2.43 1.95
N VAL A 83 -5.36 -2.84 1.13
CA VAL A 83 -5.17 -3.07 -0.30
C VAL A 83 -6.00 -2.05 -1.08
N LEU A 84 -5.32 -1.24 -1.86
CA LEU A 84 -5.89 -0.18 -2.68
C LEU A 84 -5.62 -0.51 -4.15
N GLN A 85 -6.64 -0.39 -4.99
CA GLN A 85 -6.52 -0.58 -6.45
C GLN A 85 -6.59 0.77 -7.15
N GLN A 86 -5.66 1.06 -8.02
CA GLN A 86 -5.65 2.32 -8.77
C GLN A 86 -6.84 2.40 -9.73
N THR A 87 -7.50 3.56 -9.78
CA THR A 87 -8.71 3.73 -10.61
C THR A 87 -8.39 3.84 -12.11
N ALA A 88 -7.28 4.48 -12.46
CA ALA A 88 -6.86 4.68 -13.84
C ALA A 88 -6.17 3.45 -14.44
N ARG A 89 -5.46 2.68 -13.63
CA ARG A 89 -4.73 1.47 -14.02
C ARG A 89 -5.11 0.33 -13.07
N THR A 90 -6.13 -0.42 -13.42
CA THR A 90 -6.73 -1.43 -12.52
C THR A 90 -5.85 -2.66 -12.23
N ASN A 91 -4.74 -2.81 -12.93
CA ASN A 91 -3.69 -3.80 -12.66
C ASN A 91 -2.57 -3.27 -11.75
N HIS A 92 -2.72 -2.06 -11.20
CA HIS A 92 -1.79 -1.46 -10.23
C HIS A 92 -2.45 -1.39 -8.86
N PHE A 93 -1.74 -1.89 -7.87
CA PHE A 93 -2.20 -1.93 -6.48
C PHE A 93 -1.20 -1.21 -5.58
N THR A 94 -1.71 -0.65 -4.49
CA THR A 94 -0.89 -0.16 -3.38
C THR A 94 -1.33 -0.89 -2.12
N VAL A 95 -0.39 -1.52 -1.45
CA VAL A 95 -0.57 -2.12 -0.13
C VAL A 95 0.01 -1.18 0.90
N VAL A 96 -0.76 -0.86 1.94
CA VAL A 96 -0.30 -0.10 3.10
C VAL A 96 -0.38 -0.98 4.31
N GLU A 97 0.77 -1.24 4.92
CA GLU A 97 0.92 -2.02 6.14
C GLU A 97 1.28 -1.12 7.30
N VAL A 98 0.70 -1.37 8.46
CA VAL A 98 1.08 -0.70 9.71
C VAL A 98 1.36 -1.77 10.75
N TRP A 99 2.54 -1.70 11.33
CA TRP A 99 3.03 -2.62 12.37
C TRP A 99 3.27 -1.84 13.66
N LYS A 100 3.01 -2.47 14.80
CA LYS A 100 3.19 -1.84 16.12
C LYS A 100 4.63 -1.39 16.37
N ASP A 101 5.61 -2.13 15.83
CA ASP A 101 7.05 -1.91 15.97
C ASP A 101 7.84 -2.61 14.87
N GLN A 102 9.15 -2.36 14.82
CA GLN A 102 10.05 -2.96 13.83
C GLN A 102 10.13 -4.49 13.97
N ALA A 103 10.12 -5.02 15.18
CA ALA A 103 10.22 -6.47 15.39
C ALA A 103 9.01 -7.20 14.79
N ALA A 104 7.81 -6.64 14.89
CA ALA A 104 6.61 -7.21 14.26
C ALA A 104 6.69 -7.14 12.73
N ALA A 105 7.20 -6.04 12.17
CA ALA A 105 7.42 -5.90 10.74
C ALA A 105 8.45 -6.92 10.22
N ASP A 106 9.58 -7.07 10.91
CA ASP A 106 10.63 -8.02 10.54
C ASP A 106 10.13 -9.49 10.62
N ALA A 107 9.35 -9.81 11.65
CA ALA A 107 8.73 -11.13 11.78
C ALA A 107 7.77 -11.43 10.62
N HIS A 108 6.98 -10.44 10.16
CA HIS A 108 6.12 -10.57 8.99
C HIS A 108 6.94 -10.81 7.72
N GLU A 109 8.01 -10.06 7.50
CA GLU A 109 8.87 -10.21 6.33
C GLU A 109 9.44 -11.63 6.19
N LEU A 110 9.75 -12.27 7.31
CA LEU A 110 10.33 -13.62 7.39
C LEU A 110 9.27 -14.73 7.42
N ALA A 111 8.00 -14.40 7.60
CA ALA A 111 6.92 -15.37 7.78
C ALA A 111 6.74 -16.26 6.53
N PRO A 112 6.42 -17.57 6.69
CA PRO A 112 6.18 -18.47 5.57
C PRO A 112 5.10 -17.94 4.61
N HIS A 113 3.98 -17.46 5.13
CA HIS A 113 2.89 -16.93 4.31
C HIS A 113 3.31 -15.70 3.47
N THR A 114 4.25 -14.88 3.95
CA THR A 114 4.80 -13.75 3.19
C THR A 114 5.70 -14.23 2.05
N LYS A 115 6.52 -15.24 2.29
CA LYS A 115 7.35 -15.87 1.25
C LYS A 115 6.50 -16.52 0.18
N ASP A 116 5.46 -17.26 0.58
CA ASP A 116 4.52 -17.90 -0.34
C ASP A 116 3.76 -16.88 -1.18
N TYR A 117 3.29 -15.79 -0.57
CA TYR A 117 2.67 -14.68 -1.28
C TYR A 117 3.62 -14.07 -2.31
N ARG A 118 4.86 -13.77 -1.92
CA ARG A 118 5.87 -13.19 -2.82
C ARG A 118 6.21 -14.11 -4.00
N ALA A 119 6.28 -15.41 -3.77
CA ALA A 119 6.49 -16.37 -4.84
C ALA A 119 5.32 -16.38 -5.83
N GLN A 120 4.07 -16.32 -5.33
CA GLN A 120 2.88 -16.31 -6.16
C GLN A 120 2.71 -15.00 -6.94
N VAL A 121 2.91 -13.84 -6.29
CA VAL A 121 2.76 -12.55 -6.96
C VAL A 121 3.92 -12.28 -7.92
N GLY A 122 5.11 -12.77 -7.61
CA GLY A 122 6.33 -12.54 -8.39
C GLY A 122 6.21 -12.93 -9.86
N VAL A 123 5.54 -14.05 -10.15
CA VAL A 123 5.32 -14.51 -11.53
C VAL A 123 4.23 -13.72 -12.27
N MET A 124 3.49 -12.87 -11.57
CA MET A 124 2.43 -12.03 -12.13
C MET A 124 2.86 -10.59 -12.34
N LEU A 125 4.01 -10.18 -11.78
CA LEU A 125 4.48 -8.79 -11.84
C LEU A 125 4.73 -8.33 -13.28
N GLY A 126 4.35 -7.08 -13.54
CA GLY A 126 4.67 -6.34 -14.76
C GLY A 126 5.72 -5.26 -14.54
N ALA A 127 6.11 -5.02 -13.29
CA ALA A 127 7.13 -4.07 -12.87
C ALA A 127 7.85 -4.60 -11.62
N LEU A 128 8.93 -3.93 -11.22
CA LEU A 128 9.63 -4.28 -9.98
C LEU A 128 8.72 -4.09 -8.76
N TYR A 129 8.88 -5.00 -7.79
CA TYR A 129 8.22 -4.91 -6.50
C TYR A 129 8.84 -3.75 -5.72
N ASP A 130 8.10 -2.64 -5.55
CA ASP A 130 8.58 -1.41 -4.88
C ASP A 130 7.96 -1.32 -3.50
N GLN A 131 8.73 -1.60 -2.46
CA GLN A 131 8.33 -1.51 -1.05
C GLN A 131 9.16 -0.44 -0.34
N ARG A 132 8.49 0.50 0.32
CA ARG A 132 9.11 1.61 1.05
C ARG A 132 8.66 1.62 2.50
N TRP A 133 9.62 1.78 3.40
CA TRP A 133 9.41 1.78 4.84
C TRP A 133 9.46 3.19 5.43
N TYR A 134 8.57 3.43 6.38
CA TYR A 134 8.42 4.70 7.07
C TYR A 134 8.23 4.46 8.57
N LYS A 135 8.51 5.48 9.38
CA LYS A 135 8.25 5.50 10.81
C LYS A 135 7.23 6.58 11.14
N ALA A 136 6.24 6.28 11.96
CA ALA A 136 5.35 7.30 12.50
C ALA A 136 6.13 8.18 13.50
N LEU A 137 5.96 9.48 13.36
CA LEU A 137 6.56 10.50 14.22
C LEU A 137 5.80 10.63 15.54
#